data_71297b0145593ca122bf41de5f2583f5
#
_entry.id   71297b0145593ca122bf41de5f2583f5
#
_cell.length_a   1.000
_cell.length_b   1.000
_cell.length_c   1.000
_cell.angle_alpha   90.00
_cell.angle_beta   90.00
_cell.angle_gamma   90.00
#
_symmetry.space_group_name_H-M   'P 1'
#
loop_
_entity.id
_entity.type
_entity.pdbx_description
1 polymer ?
#
loop_
_entity_poly.entity_id
_entity_poly.type
_entity_poly.pdbx_seq_one_letter_code
_entity_poly.pdbx_strand_id
1 'polypeptide(L)'
;MMKKQSMMLCMLVYFFVANFHVMAQKSSKNIYGGLEFRNIGPAMTSGRIADIAIHPENENVWYVAVGSGGVWKTMNSGTTWKPIFDNQKVYSTGCITIDSKKPSTIWLGTGENVGGRHAGFGDGVYVSH
;
A
#
# COMPACT_ATOMS: atom_id res chain seq x y z
N MET A 1 20.68 53.75 40.00
CA MET A 1 21.66 52.89 39.25
C MET A 1 21.35 51.37 39.38
N MET A 2 20.90 50.88 40.54
CA MET A 2 20.60 49.46 40.80
C MET A 2 19.50 48.81 39.90
N LYS A 3 18.44 49.51 39.50
CA LYS A 3 17.36 48.96 38.66
C LYS A 3 17.82 48.53 37.23
N LYS A 4 18.78 49.26 36.61
CA LYS A 4 19.28 48.91 35.28
C LYS A 4 20.18 47.67 35.29
N GLN A 5 20.96 47.47 36.36
CA GLN A 5 21.82 46.28 36.48
C GLN A 5 21.00 45.03 36.74
N SER A 6 19.92 45.09 37.53
CA SER A 6 19.01 43.97 37.77
C SER A 6 18.28 43.55 36.49
N MET A 7 17.85 44.49 35.67
CA MET A 7 17.16 44.22 34.40
C MET A 7 18.09 43.58 33.39
N MET A 8 19.35 44.01 33.35
CA MET A 8 20.35 43.41 32.45
C MET A 8 20.73 41.98 32.86
N LEU A 9 20.78 41.70 34.15
CA LEU A 9 21.03 40.36 34.68
C LEU A 9 19.87 39.41 34.36
N CYS A 10 18.62 39.86 34.50
CA CYS A 10 17.45 39.06 34.09
C CYS A 10 17.41 38.74 32.60
N MET A 11 17.77 39.68 31.72
CA MET A 11 17.86 39.42 30.29
C MET A 11 18.95 38.41 29.94
N LEU A 12 20.12 38.48 30.60
CA LEU A 12 21.19 37.52 30.44
C LEU A 12 20.79 36.10 30.86
N VAL A 13 20.11 35.98 31.99
CA VAL A 13 19.61 34.68 32.47
C VAL A 13 18.54 34.13 31.53
N TYR A 14 17.64 34.96 31.02
CA TYR A 14 16.62 34.55 30.06
C TYR A 14 17.24 34.08 28.76
N PHE A 15 18.28 34.76 28.26
CA PHE A 15 19.01 34.35 27.04
C PHE A 15 19.76 33.03 27.23
N PHE A 16 20.26 32.76 28.42
CA PHE A 16 20.95 31.50 28.73
C PHE A 16 19.98 30.33 28.86
N VAL A 17 18.81 30.54 29.46
CA VAL A 17 17.78 29.52 29.63
C VAL A 17 17.11 29.18 28.28
N ALA A 18 16.92 30.18 27.39
CA ALA A 18 16.30 29.97 26.10
C ALA A 18 17.14 29.07 25.15
N ASN A 19 18.46 28.99 25.34
CA ASN A 19 19.33 28.14 24.55
C ASN A 19 19.36 26.66 24.96
N PHE A 20 18.80 26.31 26.12
CA PHE A 20 18.75 24.92 26.59
C PHE A 20 17.62 24.10 25.96
N HIS A 21 16.64 24.74 25.31
CA HIS A 21 15.50 24.02 24.71
C HIS A 21 15.75 23.47 23.31
N VAL A 22 16.91 23.73 22.70
CA VAL A 22 17.19 23.31 21.32
C VAL A 22 17.86 21.92 21.20
N MET A 23 18.24 21.30 22.31
CA MET A 23 18.97 20.02 22.29
C MET A 23 18.08 18.77 22.45
N ALA A 24 16.74 18.91 22.50
CA ALA A 24 15.85 17.79 22.78
C ALA A 24 15.30 17.06 21.54
N GLN A 25 15.75 17.42 20.34
CA GLN A 25 15.37 16.69 19.12
C GLN A 25 16.60 16.11 18.41
N LYS A 26 17.41 15.36 19.14
CA LYS A 26 18.35 14.47 18.47
C LYS A 26 17.56 13.24 18.01
N SER A 27 17.20 13.27 16.74
CA SER A 27 16.92 12.13 15.87
C SER A 27 16.69 10.82 16.64
N SER A 28 15.44 10.42 16.84
CA SER A 28 15.20 9.00 17.05
C SER A 28 15.84 8.28 15.85
N LYS A 29 16.92 7.54 16.10
CA LYS A 29 17.36 6.53 15.14
C LYS A 29 16.09 5.84 14.72
N ASN A 30 15.81 5.82 13.41
CA ASN A 30 14.67 5.11 12.88
C ASN A 30 14.85 3.63 13.28
N ILE A 31 14.34 3.28 14.47
CA ILE A 31 14.43 1.92 15.03
C ILE A 31 13.73 0.91 14.12
N TYR A 32 12.91 1.41 13.20
CA TYR A 32 12.23 0.62 12.18
C TYR A 32 12.93 0.64 10.82
N GLY A 33 14.09 1.31 10.69
CA GLY A 33 14.81 1.47 9.42
C GLY A 33 15.34 0.18 8.79
N GLY A 34 15.32 -0.93 9.54
CA GLY A 34 15.64 -2.25 9.03
C GLY A 34 14.42 -3.15 8.80
N LEU A 35 13.20 -2.64 9.02
CA LEU A 35 11.99 -3.39 8.76
C LEU A 35 11.56 -3.19 7.32
N GLU A 36 11.54 -4.26 6.56
CA GLU A 36 11.02 -4.30 5.21
C GLU A 36 9.77 -5.18 5.19
N PHE A 37 8.70 -4.65 4.62
CA PHE A 37 7.51 -5.45 4.35
C PHE A 37 7.81 -6.35 3.15
N ARG A 38 7.61 -7.66 3.34
CA ARG A 38 7.63 -8.62 2.25
C ARG A 38 6.23 -9.13 2.00
N ASN A 39 5.91 -9.35 0.75
CA ASN A 39 4.69 -10.01 0.38
C ASN A 39 4.80 -11.51 0.74
N ILE A 40 3.89 -12.01 1.55
CA ILE A 40 3.87 -13.42 1.99
C ILE A 40 2.86 -14.26 1.22
N GLY A 41 2.29 -13.71 0.16
CA GLY A 41 1.31 -14.37 -0.68
C GLY A 41 -0.14 -14.06 -0.29
N PRO A 42 -1.13 -14.67 -0.96
CA PRO A 42 -2.55 -14.45 -0.71
C PRO A 42 -3.00 -15.07 0.63
N ALA A 43 -2.33 -14.70 1.71
CA ALA A 43 -2.58 -15.21 3.07
C ALA A 43 -3.72 -14.47 3.80
N MET A 44 -4.47 -13.66 3.08
CA MET A 44 -5.56 -12.88 3.66
C MET A 44 -6.71 -13.78 4.07
N THR A 45 -6.96 -13.85 5.35
CA THR A 45 -8.10 -14.59 5.92
C THR A 45 -9.45 -13.94 5.65
N SER A 46 -9.48 -12.69 5.22
CA SER A 46 -10.68 -11.91 4.96
C SER A 46 -10.95 -11.65 3.47
N GLY A 47 -10.00 -11.96 2.60
CA GLY A 47 -10.15 -11.84 1.16
C GLY A 47 -10.99 -12.97 0.57
N ARG A 48 -11.72 -12.67 -0.49
CA ARG A 48 -12.41 -13.66 -1.32
C ARG A 48 -11.95 -13.53 -2.76
N ILE A 49 -11.90 -14.62 -3.48
CA ILE A 49 -11.70 -14.59 -4.92
C ILE A 49 -12.96 -13.99 -5.54
N ALA A 50 -12.78 -12.85 -6.20
CA ALA A 50 -13.87 -12.18 -6.91
C ALA A 50 -14.01 -12.75 -8.32
N ASP A 51 -12.89 -13.02 -9.00
CA ASP A 51 -12.89 -13.53 -10.36
C ASP A 51 -11.56 -14.18 -10.73
N ILE A 52 -11.57 -15.05 -11.75
CA ILE A 52 -10.39 -15.73 -12.29
C ILE A 52 -10.43 -15.66 -13.81
N ALA A 53 -9.36 -15.20 -14.42
CA ALA A 53 -9.16 -15.23 -15.87
C ALA A 53 -7.98 -16.14 -16.22
N ILE A 54 -8.24 -17.14 -17.08
CA ILE A 54 -7.23 -18.06 -17.60
C ILE A 54 -6.80 -17.61 -18.99
N HIS A 55 -5.50 -17.62 -19.23
CA HIS A 55 -4.94 -17.20 -20.52
C HIS A 55 -5.37 -18.14 -21.63
N PRO A 56 -5.98 -17.66 -22.74
CA PRO A 56 -6.61 -18.51 -23.75
C PRO A 56 -5.64 -19.42 -24.53
N GLU A 57 -4.36 -19.01 -24.61
CA GLU A 57 -3.33 -19.77 -25.34
C GLU A 57 -2.38 -20.54 -24.38
N ASN A 58 -2.49 -20.36 -23.07
CA ASN A 58 -1.64 -21.03 -22.09
C ASN A 58 -2.38 -21.25 -20.76
N GLU A 59 -2.95 -22.42 -20.62
CA GLU A 59 -3.74 -22.83 -19.44
C GLU A 59 -2.94 -22.84 -18.12
N ASN A 60 -1.62 -22.70 -18.14
CA ASN A 60 -0.82 -22.58 -16.92
C ASN A 60 -0.80 -21.14 -16.36
N VAL A 61 -1.24 -20.15 -17.16
CA VAL A 61 -1.23 -18.73 -16.77
C VAL A 61 -2.62 -18.30 -16.36
N TRP A 62 -2.75 -17.95 -15.07
CA TRP A 62 -4.00 -17.45 -14.51
C TRP A 62 -3.80 -16.10 -13.85
N TYR A 63 -4.86 -15.31 -13.86
CA TYR A 63 -4.97 -14.07 -13.11
C TYR A 63 -6.16 -14.18 -12.17
N VAL A 64 -5.94 -13.85 -10.90
CA VAL A 64 -6.96 -13.92 -9.85
C VAL A 64 -7.18 -12.53 -9.28
N ALA A 65 -8.40 -12.05 -9.40
CA ALA A 65 -8.87 -10.84 -8.75
C ALA A 65 -9.38 -11.18 -7.35
N VAL A 66 -8.81 -10.54 -6.33
CA VAL A 66 -9.14 -10.79 -4.93
C VAL A 66 -9.88 -9.59 -4.37
N GLY A 67 -11.07 -9.78 -3.84
CA GLY A 67 -11.96 -8.70 -3.39
C GLY A 67 -11.34 -7.73 -2.39
N SER A 68 -10.33 -8.15 -1.64
CA SER A 68 -9.57 -7.30 -0.72
C SER A 68 -8.08 -7.65 -0.73
N GLY A 69 -7.52 -7.93 -1.91
CA GLY A 69 -6.13 -8.41 -2.02
C GLY A 69 -5.47 -8.18 -3.37
N GLY A 70 -6.01 -7.26 -4.18
CA GLY A 70 -5.45 -6.92 -5.48
C GLY A 70 -5.53 -8.04 -6.51
N VAL A 71 -4.53 -8.12 -7.39
CA VAL A 71 -4.46 -9.12 -8.46
C VAL A 71 -3.22 -9.98 -8.32
N TRP A 72 -3.41 -11.27 -8.45
CA TRP A 72 -2.35 -12.27 -8.39
C TRP A 72 -2.25 -13.02 -9.70
N LYS A 73 -1.02 -13.30 -10.13
CA LYS A 73 -0.70 -14.06 -11.33
C LYS A 73 0.03 -15.35 -10.96
N THR A 74 -0.39 -16.46 -11.57
CA THR A 74 0.42 -17.68 -11.62
C THR A 74 0.86 -17.96 -13.06
N MET A 75 1.96 -18.68 -13.22
CA MET A 75 2.47 -19.15 -14.50
C MET A 75 2.64 -20.69 -14.51
N ASN A 76 2.18 -21.36 -13.46
CA ASN A 76 2.33 -22.79 -13.26
C ASN A 76 1.10 -23.41 -12.59
N SER A 77 -0.08 -23.07 -13.11
CA SER A 77 -1.38 -23.60 -12.69
C SER A 77 -1.63 -23.52 -11.19
N GLY A 78 -1.25 -22.37 -10.57
CA GLY A 78 -1.53 -22.12 -9.17
C GLY A 78 -0.49 -22.62 -8.18
N THR A 79 0.63 -23.23 -8.63
CA THR A 79 1.68 -23.70 -7.73
C THR A 79 2.42 -22.55 -7.04
N THR A 80 2.70 -21.47 -7.77
CA THR A 80 3.27 -20.25 -7.23
C THR A 80 2.52 -19.02 -7.71
N TRP A 81 2.47 -17.99 -6.87
CA TRP A 81 1.74 -16.78 -7.12
C TRP A 81 2.61 -15.54 -6.96
N LYS A 82 2.40 -14.58 -7.85
CA LYS A 82 3.05 -13.27 -7.79
C LYS A 82 1.98 -12.18 -7.77
N PRO A 83 2.02 -11.22 -6.82
CA PRO A 83 1.16 -10.06 -6.88
C PRO A 83 1.61 -9.15 -8.02
N ILE A 84 0.66 -8.59 -8.75
CA ILE A 84 0.93 -7.74 -9.91
C ILE A 84 0.22 -6.38 -9.85
N PHE A 85 -0.48 -6.10 -8.74
CA PHE A 85 -1.31 -4.90 -8.59
C PHE A 85 -0.96 -4.07 -7.36
N ASP A 86 0.09 -4.42 -6.63
CA ASP A 86 0.46 -3.82 -5.33
C ASP A 86 0.86 -2.33 -5.41
N ASN A 87 1.26 -1.86 -6.58
CA ASN A 87 1.65 -0.46 -6.79
C ASN A 87 0.46 0.47 -7.09
N GLN A 88 -0.76 -0.05 -7.09
CA GLN A 88 -1.95 0.74 -7.35
C GLN A 88 -2.56 1.28 -6.04
N LYS A 89 -3.33 2.36 -6.15
CA LYS A 89 -3.94 3.04 -4.99
C LYS A 89 -5.13 2.27 -4.40
N VAL A 90 -5.66 1.32 -5.13
CA VAL A 90 -6.82 0.51 -4.76
C VAL A 90 -6.40 -0.96 -4.70
N TYR A 91 -6.90 -1.68 -3.72
CA TYR A 91 -6.64 -3.12 -3.55
C TYR A 91 -7.88 -3.98 -3.69
N SER A 92 -9.06 -3.35 -3.75
CA SER A 92 -10.32 -4.04 -3.94
C SER A 92 -10.59 -4.25 -5.43
N THR A 93 -10.80 -5.51 -5.83
CA THR A 93 -11.00 -5.90 -7.22
C THR A 93 -12.26 -6.75 -7.34
N GLY A 94 -13.05 -6.51 -8.39
CA GLY A 94 -14.37 -7.12 -8.56
C GLY A 94 -14.48 -8.08 -9.73
N CYS A 95 -13.76 -7.81 -10.83
CA CYS A 95 -13.78 -8.66 -12.01
C CYS A 95 -12.46 -8.51 -12.80
N ILE A 96 -12.09 -9.55 -13.54
CA ILE A 96 -10.90 -9.55 -14.40
C ILE A 96 -11.21 -10.32 -15.69
N THR A 97 -10.74 -9.83 -16.82
CA THR A 97 -10.92 -10.52 -18.09
C THR A 97 -9.71 -10.31 -19.02
N ILE A 98 -9.46 -11.29 -19.88
CA ILE A 98 -8.40 -11.26 -20.89
C ILE A 98 -9.06 -11.12 -22.26
N ASP A 99 -8.53 -10.24 -23.08
CA ASP A 99 -8.97 -10.15 -24.48
C ASP A 99 -8.56 -11.41 -25.23
N SER A 100 -9.55 -12.17 -25.69
CA SER A 100 -9.32 -13.44 -26.40
C SER A 100 -8.59 -13.29 -27.74
N LYS A 101 -8.65 -12.10 -28.35
CA LYS A 101 -7.96 -11.79 -29.62
C LYS A 101 -6.58 -11.20 -29.41
N LYS A 102 -6.35 -10.59 -28.25
CA LYS A 102 -5.09 -9.99 -27.86
C LYS A 102 -4.78 -10.33 -26.39
N PRO A 103 -4.30 -11.54 -26.11
CA PRO A 103 -4.16 -12.03 -24.73
C PRO A 103 -3.18 -11.26 -23.85
N SER A 104 -2.39 -10.35 -24.43
CA SER A 104 -1.60 -9.39 -23.65
C SER A 104 -2.46 -8.30 -23.01
N THR A 105 -3.68 -8.10 -23.46
CA THR A 105 -4.59 -7.08 -22.95
C THR A 105 -5.50 -7.68 -21.88
N ILE A 106 -5.38 -7.13 -20.66
CA ILE A 106 -6.13 -7.57 -19.49
C ILE A 106 -6.92 -6.38 -18.96
N TRP A 107 -8.19 -6.58 -18.70
CA TRP A 107 -9.07 -5.59 -18.10
C TRP A 107 -9.41 -6.00 -16.67
N LEU A 108 -9.36 -5.04 -15.75
CA LEU A 108 -9.63 -5.22 -14.34
C LEU A 108 -10.64 -4.18 -13.88
N GLY A 109 -11.79 -4.61 -13.37
CA GLY A 109 -12.71 -3.75 -12.64
C GLY A 109 -12.35 -3.72 -11.16
N THR A 110 -12.19 -2.51 -10.61
CA THR A 110 -11.91 -2.32 -9.19
C THR A 110 -13.19 -2.08 -8.38
N GLY A 111 -13.12 -2.26 -7.07
CA GLY A 111 -14.27 -2.26 -6.18
C GLY A 111 -14.90 -3.64 -6.07
N GLU A 112 -15.76 -3.82 -5.09
CA GLU A 112 -16.45 -5.09 -4.89
C GLU A 112 -17.77 -5.14 -5.65
N ASN A 113 -17.99 -6.24 -6.35
CA ASN A 113 -19.22 -6.50 -7.10
C ASN A 113 -20.32 -7.19 -6.29
N VAL A 114 -20.02 -7.62 -5.06
CA VAL A 114 -20.95 -8.30 -4.18
C VAL A 114 -21.11 -7.51 -2.89
N GLY A 115 -22.32 -7.06 -2.61
CA GLY A 115 -22.69 -6.42 -1.36
C GLY A 115 -22.45 -7.35 -0.17
N GLY A 116 -21.72 -6.88 0.82
CA GLY A 116 -21.39 -7.62 2.02
C GLY A 116 -21.27 -6.68 3.23
N ARG A 117 -20.67 -7.17 4.29
CA ARG A 117 -20.46 -6.36 5.51
C ARG A 117 -19.50 -5.21 5.31
N HIS A 118 -18.58 -5.33 4.39
CA HIS A 118 -17.61 -4.33 4.03
C HIS A 118 -17.34 -4.43 2.53
N ALA A 119 -17.68 -3.37 1.81
CA ALA A 119 -17.37 -3.23 0.39
C ALA A 119 -16.15 -2.32 0.24
N GLY A 120 -15.09 -2.83 -0.36
CA GLY A 120 -13.95 -2.02 -0.73
C GLY A 120 -14.31 -1.05 -1.84
N PHE A 121 -13.80 0.17 -1.78
CA PHE A 121 -14.04 1.16 -2.83
C PHE A 121 -13.33 0.78 -4.13
N GLY A 122 -13.93 1.19 -5.24
CA GLY A 122 -13.34 1.08 -6.58
C GLY A 122 -12.78 2.41 -7.05
N ASP A 123 -11.81 2.33 -7.96
CA ASP A 123 -11.15 3.47 -8.62
C ASP A 123 -11.29 3.36 -10.15
N GLY A 124 -12.35 2.70 -10.60
CA GLY A 124 -12.65 2.52 -12.02
C GLY A 124 -12.08 1.23 -12.63
N VAL A 125 -11.80 1.28 -13.93
CA VAL A 125 -11.32 0.13 -14.72
C VAL A 125 -9.87 0.36 -15.12
N TYR A 126 -9.05 -0.64 -14.89
CA TYR A 126 -7.65 -0.67 -15.29
C TYR A 126 -7.46 -1.56 -16.51
N VAL A 127 -6.48 -1.23 -17.32
CA VAL A 127 -6.05 -2.04 -18.47
C VAL A 127 -4.54 -2.20 -18.46
N SER A 128 -4.07 -3.41 -18.76
CA SER A 128 -2.67 -3.74 -19.00
C SER A 128 -2.50 -4.18 -20.47
N HIS A 129 -1.37 -3.83 -21.07
CA HIS A 129 -1.03 -4.21 -22.45
C HIS A 129 0.27 -4.99 -22.50
#